data_e56ba19abea2b7c3e7f11c844bdacd62
#
_entry.id   e56ba19abea2b7c3e7f11c844bdacd62
#
_cell.length_a   1.000
_cell.length_b   1.000
_cell.length_c   1.000
_cell.angle_alpha   90.00
_cell.angle_beta   90.00
_cell.angle_gamma   90.00
#
_symmetry.space_group_name_H-M   'P 1'
#
loop_
_entity.id
_entity.type
_entity.pdbx_description
1 polymer ?
#
loop_
_entity_poly.entity_id
_entity_poly.type
_entity_poly.pdbx_seq_one_letter_code
_entity_poly.pdbx_strand_id
1 'polypeptide(L)'
;LKNDKMKKSILILCVLLMAAIPSACTESHKTPPELDKPQPGPNPDPKPEPSEGKEKMLWFDAEANFQRFSTQAGIIAMLDKTQEAGFNKIVVDVKPVEGDVLYKSEFMTQATTIGSVNVADRGWDYLQFFLDEAHKRNLKVTVSTTVFPMGMPSTRQGPAYRGTTWKGKTCMQYKPEGMVDIKDDPTKVAAFLNPVLPEVQEFALRFIREIVTNYDFDAYALDYCRFPDYQSDFSEASKEAFEKYIGGLVETWPGDVFTYNASGERVPGKYYKEWWEFRSMIIHDFVARVRKEIKAIKPDVKLEYWAASWWGALYANGQNWASKAFRPLTDQDAWSFNSWCSINYHQTGFADQLDTFLLGTYLPRVYGPDDGESIEYGINRAERFLLNACTYYATVDCSQKTFDIEEACYYCLKRTAGLMVFDIVHVINNDMWAAIKRGIDRYEAEAATE
;
A
#
# COMPACT_ATOMS: atom_id res chain seq x y z
N LEU A 1 -20.47 24.14 10.61
CA LEU A 1 -19.41 24.99 9.98
C LEU A 1 -17.98 24.69 10.46
N LYS A 2 -17.78 24.03 11.63
CA LYS A 2 -16.46 23.63 12.12
C LYS A 2 -16.03 22.21 11.67
N ASN A 3 -16.98 21.36 11.30
CA ASN A 3 -16.71 19.97 10.90
C ASN A 3 -16.25 19.82 9.42
N ASP A 4 -16.57 20.78 8.55
CA ASP A 4 -16.19 20.70 7.14
C ASP A 4 -14.69 21.00 6.87
N LYS A 5 -14.03 21.75 7.75
CA LYS A 5 -12.60 22.03 7.61
C LYS A 5 -11.72 20.82 8.00
N MET A 6 -12.20 19.97 8.89
CA MET A 6 -11.45 18.79 9.34
C MET A 6 -11.49 17.65 8.32
N LYS A 7 -12.61 17.50 7.59
CA LYS A 7 -12.74 16.49 6.52
C LYS A 7 -11.87 16.77 5.29
N LYS A 8 -11.54 18.04 5.02
CA LYS A 8 -10.64 18.41 3.91
C LYS A 8 -9.17 18.15 4.20
N SER A 9 -8.76 18.09 5.46
CA SER A 9 -7.34 17.89 5.83
C SER A 9 -6.87 16.44 5.72
N ILE A 10 -7.75 15.47 5.83
CA ILE A 10 -7.39 14.04 5.74
C ILE A 10 -7.16 13.62 4.29
N LEU A 11 -7.88 14.21 3.35
CA LEU A 11 -7.79 13.88 1.92
C LEU A 11 -6.56 14.49 1.22
N ILE A 12 -6.02 15.59 1.75
CA ILE A 12 -4.92 16.36 1.13
C ILE A 12 -3.54 15.75 1.42
N LEU A 13 -3.41 14.91 2.45
CA LEU A 13 -2.10 14.40 2.89
C LEU A 13 -1.53 13.26 2.03
N CYS A 14 -2.33 12.61 1.19
CA CYS A 14 -1.82 11.63 0.22
C CYS A 14 -1.21 12.27 -1.04
N VAL A 15 -1.51 13.53 -1.34
CA VAL A 15 -1.13 14.20 -2.59
C VAL A 15 -0.02 15.25 -2.42
N LEU A 16 0.26 15.73 -1.20
CA LEU A 16 1.15 16.89 -0.96
C LEU A 16 2.59 16.53 -0.56
N LEU A 17 3.17 15.44 -1.08
CA LEU A 17 4.62 15.18 -0.99
C LEU A 17 5.36 15.42 -2.31
N MET A 18 4.78 16.21 -3.21
CA MET A 18 5.50 16.78 -4.36
C MET A 18 5.87 18.23 -4.05
N ALA A 19 6.87 18.44 -3.21
CA ALA A 19 7.45 19.76 -3.06
C ALA A 19 8.98 19.68 -3.17
N ALA A 20 9.46 20.32 -4.25
CA ALA A 20 10.79 20.91 -4.45
C ALA A 20 11.98 19.94 -4.48
N ILE A 21 12.33 19.51 -5.68
CA ILE A 21 13.73 19.19 -6.01
C ILE A 21 14.39 20.51 -6.44
N PRO A 22 15.39 21.03 -5.72
CA PRO A 22 16.18 22.13 -6.24
C PRO A 22 17.07 21.64 -7.37
N SER A 23 16.99 22.32 -8.50
CA SER A 23 17.94 22.22 -9.61
C SER A 23 19.34 22.56 -9.10
N ALA A 24 20.22 21.59 -9.02
CA ALA A 24 21.64 21.81 -8.72
C ALA A 24 22.49 21.52 -9.95
N CYS A 25 23.26 22.50 -10.27
CA CYS A 25 24.30 22.70 -11.25
C CYS A 25 25.02 21.49 -11.84
N THR A 26 25.25 21.63 -13.14
CA THR A 26 26.15 20.91 -14.01
C THR A 26 27.57 20.79 -13.49
N GLU A 27 28.05 19.57 -13.32
CA GLU A 27 29.48 19.25 -13.35
C GLU A 27 29.77 18.09 -14.33
N SER A 28 30.90 18.21 -15.01
CA SER A 28 31.34 17.48 -16.18
C SER A 28 31.52 15.97 -15.96
N HIS A 29 31.00 15.19 -16.87
CA HIS A 29 31.13 13.72 -16.94
C HIS A 29 32.54 13.23 -17.17
N LYS A 30 33.00 12.33 -16.30
CA LYS A 30 34.00 11.31 -16.63
C LYS A 30 33.26 9.95 -16.73
N THR A 31 33.38 9.31 -17.87
CA THR A 31 32.80 8.01 -18.19
C THR A 31 33.38 6.93 -17.28
N PRO A 32 32.57 6.12 -16.58
CA PRO A 32 33.03 4.93 -15.85
C PRO A 32 33.33 3.78 -16.83
N PRO A 33 34.19 2.80 -16.43
CA PRO A 33 34.53 1.68 -17.28
C PRO A 33 33.33 0.75 -17.51
N GLU A 34 33.27 0.21 -18.71
CA GLU A 34 32.26 -0.71 -19.22
C GLU A 34 32.30 -2.02 -18.40
N LEU A 35 31.20 -2.32 -17.70
CA LEU A 35 30.98 -3.62 -17.04
C LEU A 35 30.19 -4.51 -18.00
N ASP A 36 30.66 -5.74 -18.17
CA ASP A 36 30.04 -6.78 -18.99
C ASP A 36 28.54 -6.95 -18.65
N LYS A 37 27.70 -6.84 -19.68
CA LYS A 37 26.24 -7.03 -19.56
C LYS A 37 25.95 -8.53 -19.42
N PRO A 38 25.25 -8.97 -18.35
CA PRO A 38 24.71 -10.32 -18.31
C PRO A 38 23.62 -10.47 -19.37
N GLN A 39 23.69 -11.53 -20.17
CA GLN A 39 22.63 -11.88 -21.11
C GLN A 39 21.37 -12.32 -20.35
N PRO A 40 20.17 -11.91 -20.79
CA PRO A 40 18.92 -12.40 -20.18
C PRO A 40 18.76 -13.90 -20.48
N GLY A 41 18.50 -14.67 -19.43
CA GLY A 41 18.10 -16.07 -19.54
C GLY A 41 16.75 -16.23 -20.25
N PRO A 42 16.46 -17.42 -20.82
CA PRO A 42 15.21 -17.63 -21.52
C PRO A 42 14.02 -17.47 -20.58
N ASN A 43 13.10 -16.58 -20.97
CA ASN A 43 11.82 -16.38 -20.32
C ASN A 43 10.97 -17.65 -20.42
N PRO A 44 10.37 -18.18 -19.36
CA PRO A 44 9.35 -19.20 -19.52
C PRO A 44 8.09 -18.54 -20.10
N ASP A 45 7.57 -19.13 -21.17
CA ASP A 45 6.31 -18.70 -21.79
C ASP A 45 5.17 -18.66 -20.74
N PRO A 46 4.35 -17.58 -20.69
CA PRO A 46 3.20 -17.53 -19.82
C PRO A 46 2.20 -18.61 -20.25
N LYS A 47 1.78 -19.46 -19.31
CA LYS A 47 0.66 -20.37 -19.52
C LYS A 47 -0.58 -19.55 -19.81
N PRO A 48 -1.36 -19.89 -20.87
CA PRO A 48 -2.65 -19.27 -21.09
C PRO A 48 -3.59 -19.68 -19.95
N GLU A 49 -4.02 -18.69 -19.16
CA GLU A 49 -5.11 -18.87 -18.20
C GLU A 49 -6.45 -19.05 -18.94
N PRO A 50 -7.41 -19.82 -18.37
CA PRO A 50 -8.76 -19.92 -18.92
C PRO A 50 -9.39 -18.53 -18.96
N SER A 51 -10.22 -18.25 -19.95
CA SER A 51 -10.86 -16.97 -20.24
C SER A 51 -11.93 -16.55 -19.21
N GLU A 52 -11.55 -16.43 -17.95
CA GLU A 52 -12.26 -15.54 -17.02
C GLU A 52 -11.76 -14.13 -17.34
N GLY A 53 -12.68 -13.22 -17.74
CA GLY A 53 -12.34 -11.84 -18.06
C GLY A 53 -11.55 -11.17 -16.93
N LYS A 54 -10.77 -10.11 -17.23
CA LYS A 54 -9.92 -9.42 -16.27
C LYS A 54 -10.66 -9.06 -14.99
N GLU A 55 -9.97 -9.15 -13.85
CA GLU A 55 -10.53 -8.73 -12.56
C GLU A 55 -10.71 -7.21 -12.53
N LYS A 56 -11.91 -6.78 -12.13
CA LYS A 56 -12.33 -5.39 -11.98
C LYS A 56 -12.79 -5.21 -10.55
N MET A 57 -11.98 -4.53 -9.74
CA MET A 57 -12.13 -4.45 -8.30
C MET A 57 -12.64 -3.08 -7.87
N LEU A 58 -13.57 -3.05 -6.91
CA LEU A 58 -13.98 -1.84 -6.20
C LEU A 58 -13.60 -1.95 -4.72
N TRP A 59 -12.90 -0.95 -4.20
CA TRP A 59 -12.48 -0.90 -2.80
C TRP A 59 -13.57 -0.35 -1.89
N PHE A 60 -13.90 -1.11 -0.86
CA PHE A 60 -14.83 -0.73 0.21
C PHE A 60 -14.02 -0.32 1.44
N ASP A 61 -13.64 0.97 1.50
CA ASP A 61 -12.92 1.55 2.62
C ASP A 61 -13.82 1.63 3.84
N ALA A 62 -13.39 1.03 4.95
CA ALA A 62 -14.19 0.93 6.15
C ALA A 62 -14.43 2.30 6.80
N GLU A 63 -13.39 3.14 6.90
CA GLU A 63 -13.47 4.39 7.66
C GLU A 63 -14.33 5.43 6.96
N ALA A 64 -14.17 5.58 5.64
CA ALA A 64 -14.88 6.60 4.86
C ALA A 64 -16.32 6.19 4.54
N ASN A 65 -16.61 4.87 4.47
CA ASN A 65 -17.88 4.35 3.95
C ASN A 65 -18.76 3.70 4.98
N PHE A 66 -18.33 3.58 6.22
CA PHE A 66 -18.99 2.74 7.21
C PHE A 66 -20.45 3.10 7.47
N GLN A 67 -20.84 4.36 7.35
CA GLN A 67 -22.25 4.79 7.46
C GLN A 67 -23.14 4.10 6.42
N ARG A 68 -22.61 3.78 5.22
CA ARG A 68 -23.33 3.11 4.13
C ARG A 68 -23.37 1.60 4.32
N PHE A 69 -22.39 1.03 5.04
CA PHE A 69 -22.23 -0.41 5.25
C PHE A 69 -22.51 -0.84 6.70
N SER A 70 -23.09 0.00 7.51
CA SER A 70 -23.42 -0.32 8.91
C SER A 70 -24.60 -1.29 9.03
N THR A 71 -25.37 -1.50 7.96
CA THR A 71 -26.53 -2.39 7.92
C THR A 71 -26.42 -3.41 6.78
N GLN A 72 -27.02 -4.58 6.96
CA GLN A 72 -27.10 -5.61 5.94
C GLN A 72 -27.77 -5.12 4.65
N ALA A 73 -28.85 -4.34 4.76
CA ALA A 73 -29.52 -3.74 3.61
C ALA A 73 -28.62 -2.76 2.85
N GLY A 74 -27.82 -1.97 3.56
CA GLY A 74 -26.82 -1.06 2.95
C GLY A 74 -25.75 -1.82 2.18
N ILE A 75 -25.22 -2.91 2.74
CA ILE A 75 -24.23 -3.76 2.07
C ILE A 75 -24.83 -4.35 0.79
N ILE A 76 -26.02 -4.96 0.86
CA ILE A 76 -26.71 -5.54 -0.29
C ILE A 76 -26.87 -4.49 -1.40
N ALA A 77 -27.42 -3.32 -1.09
CA ALA A 77 -27.66 -2.28 -2.07
C ALA A 77 -26.36 -1.80 -2.77
N MET A 78 -25.24 -1.75 -2.04
CA MET A 78 -23.96 -1.35 -2.63
C MET A 78 -23.33 -2.45 -3.46
N LEU A 79 -23.48 -3.72 -3.07
CA LEU A 79 -23.01 -4.86 -3.86
C LEU A 79 -23.80 -4.99 -5.18
N ASP A 80 -25.12 -4.75 -5.15
CA ASP A 80 -25.95 -4.71 -6.37
C ASP A 80 -25.44 -3.65 -7.35
N LYS A 81 -25.21 -2.42 -6.87
CA LYS A 81 -24.64 -1.34 -7.70
C LYS A 81 -23.26 -1.64 -8.23
N THR A 82 -22.44 -2.30 -7.43
CA THR A 82 -21.08 -2.71 -7.82
C THR A 82 -21.13 -3.69 -8.99
N GLN A 83 -21.99 -4.70 -8.89
CA GLN A 83 -22.20 -5.66 -9.98
C GLN A 83 -22.80 -5.01 -11.23
N GLU A 84 -23.81 -4.14 -11.07
CA GLU A 84 -24.42 -3.38 -12.18
C GLU A 84 -23.41 -2.49 -12.92
N ALA A 85 -22.41 -1.96 -12.22
CA ALA A 85 -21.34 -1.15 -12.81
C ALA A 85 -20.26 -1.97 -13.55
N GLY A 86 -20.37 -3.30 -13.56
CA GLY A 86 -19.47 -4.19 -14.30
C GLY A 86 -18.28 -4.70 -13.50
N PHE A 87 -18.21 -4.45 -12.20
CA PHE A 87 -17.20 -5.05 -11.33
C PHE A 87 -17.49 -6.55 -11.10
N ASN A 88 -16.43 -7.33 -10.97
CA ASN A 88 -16.50 -8.77 -10.69
C ASN A 88 -15.72 -9.15 -9.41
N LYS A 89 -15.16 -8.16 -8.72
CA LYS A 89 -14.41 -8.35 -7.49
C LYS A 89 -14.57 -7.12 -6.58
N ILE A 90 -14.50 -7.35 -5.27
CA ILE A 90 -14.47 -6.27 -4.27
C ILE A 90 -13.25 -6.42 -3.35
N VAL A 91 -12.80 -5.33 -2.78
CA VAL A 91 -11.89 -5.31 -1.64
C VAL A 91 -12.68 -4.87 -0.41
N VAL A 92 -12.69 -5.67 0.63
CA VAL A 92 -13.35 -5.34 1.91
C VAL A 92 -12.29 -5.08 2.96
N ASP A 93 -12.21 -3.84 3.42
CA ASP A 93 -11.31 -3.45 4.50
C ASP A 93 -11.93 -3.79 5.85
N VAL A 94 -11.24 -4.58 6.66
CA VAL A 94 -11.75 -5.09 7.95
C VAL A 94 -10.91 -4.71 9.15
N LYS A 95 -9.79 -4.02 8.94
CA LYS A 95 -8.96 -3.45 10.00
C LYS A 95 -8.49 -2.06 9.59
N PRO A 96 -9.26 -1.02 9.93
CA PRO A 96 -8.91 0.38 9.66
C PRO A 96 -7.66 0.82 10.42
N VAL A 97 -7.13 2.02 10.12
CA VAL A 97 -5.92 2.57 10.76
C VAL A 97 -6.08 2.79 12.26
N GLU A 98 -7.31 2.93 12.76
CA GLU A 98 -7.61 2.99 14.20
C GLU A 98 -7.16 1.73 14.93
N GLY A 99 -7.22 0.57 14.28
CA GLY A 99 -6.67 -0.69 14.77
C GLY A 99 -7.65 -1.65 15.42
N ASP A 100 -8.88 -1.24 15.74
CA ASP A 100 -9.97 -2.15 16.08
C ASP A 100 -10.53 -2.79 14.81
N VAL A 101 -11.10 -4.00 14.91
CA VAL A 101 -11.49 -4.80 13.74
C VAL A 101 -12.99 -4.88 13.53
N LEU A 102 -13.40 -5.13 12.28
CA LEU A 102 -14.80 -5.25 11.89
C LEU A 102 -15.29 -6.71 11.75
N TYR A 103 -14.39 -7.67 11.82
CA TYR A 103 -14.68 -9.09 11.82
C TYR A 103 -14.73 -9.66 13.25
N LYS A 104 -15.26 -10.86 13.42
CA LYS A 104 -15.21 -11.56 14.72
C LYS A 104 -13.81 -12.10 14.97
N SER A 105 -13.09 -11.48 15.89
CA SER A 105 -11.77 -11.90 16.32
C SER A 105 -11.81 -12.50 17.72
N GLU A 106 -10.98 -13.51 17.95
CA GLU A 106 -10.82 -14.13 19.28
C GLU A 106 -9.90 -13.32 20.21
N PHE A 107 -9.08 -12.41 19.67
CA PHE A 107 -8.08 -11.68 20.47
C PHE A 107 -7.96 -10.19 20.17
N MET A 108 -8.45 -9.72 19.03
CA MET A 108 -8.51 -8.29 18.73
C MET A 108 -9.83 -7.68 19.18
N THR A 109 -9.78 -6.43 19.59
CA THR A 109 -10.99 -5.70 19.97
C THR A 109 -11.82 -5.43 18.73
N GLN A 110 -13.10 -5.78 18.75
CA GLN A 110 -14.04 -5.33 17.73
C GLN A 110 -14.33 -3.84 17.88
N ALA A 111 -14.40 -3.14 16.76
CA ALA A 111 -14.81 -1.75 16.73
C ALA A 111 -16.24 -1.61 17.26
N THR A 112 -16.45 -0.69 18.21
CA THR A 112 -17.77 -0.34 18.73
C THR A 112 -18.37 0.86 18.02
N THR A 113 -17.49 1.69 17.46
CA THR A 113 -17.85 2.84 16.64
C THR A 113 -16.87 2.96 15.48
N ILE A 114 -17.35 3.36 14.31
CA ILE A 114 -16.54 3.81 13.18
C ILE A 114 -17.00 5.21 12.81
N GLY A 115 -16.11 6.19 12.96
CA GLY A 115 -16.50 7.58 12.88
C GLY A 115 -17.62 7.93 13.86
N SER A 116 -18.78 8.31 13.37
CA SER A 116 -19.98 8.64 14.19
C SER A 116 -20.99 7.49 14.29
N VAL A 117 -20.72 6.33 13.69
CA VAL A 117 -21.65 5.20 13.64
C VAL A 117 -21.34 4.20 14.74
N ASN A 118 -22.34 3.93 15.59
CA ASN A 118 -22.28 2.86 16.58
C ASN A 118 -22.53 1.51 15.88
N VAL A 119 -21.61 0.55 16.09
CA VAL A 119 -21.68 -0.79 15.50
C VAL A 119 -21.55 -1.90 16.54
N ALA A 120 -21.56 -1.54 17.84
CA ALA A 120 -21.32 -2.45 18.94
C ALA A 120 -22.23 -3.68 18.99
N ASP A 121 -23.50 -3.52 18.65
CA ASP A 121 -24.52 -4.54 18.89
C ASP A 121 -25.15 -5.08 17.60
N ARG A 122 -24.37 -5.22 16.53
CA ARG A 122 -24.90 -5.72 15.25
C ARG A 122 -25.48 -7.14 15.30
N GLY A 123 -25.01 -7.99 16.21
CA GLY A 123 -25.48 -9.37 16.34
C GLY A 123 -25.10 -10.31 15.18
N TRP A 124 -24.37 -9.82 14.17
CA TRP A 124 -23.92 -10.56 13.00
C TRP A 124 -22.46 -10.24 12.69
N ASP A 125 -21.80 -11.14 11.93
CA ASP A 125 -20.42 -10.96 11.50
C ASP A 125 -20.36 -10.14 10.21
N TYR A 126 -19.69 -9.00 10.29
CA TYR A 126 -19.57 -8.05 9.18
C TYR A 126 -18.85 -8.66 7.97
N LEU A 127 -17.70 -9.30 8.19
CA LEU A 127 -16.95 -9.90 7.10
C LEU A 127 -17.68 -11.08 6.51
N GLN A 128 -18.22 -11.99 7.34
CA GLN A 128 -18.97 -13.14 6.85
C GLN A 128 -20.17 -12.71 6.01
N PHE A 129 -20.89 -11.68 6.42
CA PHE A 129 -22.03 -11.17 5.68
C PHE A 129 -21.62 -10.59 4.31
N PHE A 130 -20.50 -9.85 4.25
CA PHE A 130 -19.97 -9.38 2.96
C PHE A 130 -19.62 -10.55 2.03
N LEU A 131 -18.95 -11.57 2.55
CA LEU A 131 -18.58 -12.77 1.79
C LEU A 131 -19.80 -13.48 1.24
N ASP A 132 -20.79 -13.77 2.09
CA ASP A 132 -22.01 -14.47 1.71
C ASP A 132 -22.77 -13.71 0.60
N GLU A 133 -22.91 -12.39 0.74
CA GLU A 133 -23.65 -11.57 -0.22
C GLU A 133 -22.87 -11.31 -1.51
N ALA A 134 -21.54 -11.19 -1.45
CA ALA A 134 -20.69 -11.07 -2.63
C ALA A 134 -20.71 -12.37 -3.46
N HIS A 135 -20.53 -13.53 -2.82
CA HIS A 135 -20.55 -14.84 -3.50
C HIS A 135 -21.89 -15.15 -4.15
N LYS A 136 -23.03 -14.76 -3.53
CA LYS A 136 -24.35 -14.87 -4.17
C LYS A 136 -24.44 -14.12 -5.50
N ARG A 137 -23.62 -13.09 -5.67
CA ARG A 137 -23.55 -12.26 -6.89
C ARG A 137 -22.40 -12.66 -7.82
N ASN A 138 -21.69 -13.76 -7.54
CA ASN A 138 -20.47 -14.17 -8.22
C ASN A 138 -19.37 -13.09 -8.20
N LEU A 139 -19.32 -12.27 -7.16
CA LEU A 139 -18.24 -11.34 -6.91
C LEU A 139 -17.14 -12.05 -6.12
N LYS A 140 -15.91 -12.00 -6.62
CA LYS A 140 -14.72 -12.41 -5.85
C LYS A 140 -14.46 -11.39 -4.74
N VAL A 141 -13.83 -11.83 -3.66
CA VAL A 141 -13.53 -10.98 -2.50
C VAL A 141 -12.06 -11.02 -2.15
N THR A 142 -11.46 -9.84 -2.09
CA THR A 142 -10.19 -9.59 -1.40
C THR A 142 -10.49 -9.05 -0.01
N VAL A 143 -9.94 -9.65 1.02
CA VAL A 143 -9.95 -9.06 2.38
C VAL A 143 -8.72 -8.21 2.56
N SER A 144 -8.88 -6.95 2.99
CA SER A 144 -7.80 -6.02 3.27
C SER A 144 -7.65 -5.72 4.77
N THR A 145 -6.42 -5.50 5.19
CA THR A 145 -6.10 -4.97 6.50
C THR A 145 -4.97 -3.95 6.43
N THR A 146 -5.08 -2.88 7.21
CA THR A 146 -3.93 -2.01 7.50
C THR A 146 -3.01 -2.74 8.51
N VAL A 147 -1.80 -3.14 8.08
CA VAL A 147 -0.97 -4.09 8.83
C VAL A 147 -0.43 -3.50 10.13
N PHE A 148 0.30 -2.40 10.07
CA PHE A 148 1.01 -1.84 11.24
C PHE A 148 0.30 -0.69 11.96
N PRO A 149 -0.66 0.05 11.40
CA PRO A 149 -1.45 1.03 12.13
C PRO A 149 -2.22 0.41 13.30
N MET A 150 -2.21 1.07 14.47
CA MET A 150 -2.91 0.64 15.67
C MET A 150 -3.49 1.80 16.48
N GLY A 151 -3.79 2.91 15.82
CA GLY A 151 -4.43 4.07 16.45
C GLY A 151 -4.39 5.32 15.58
N MET A 152 -5.24 6.27 15.93
CA MET A 152 -5.33 7.60 15.29
C MET A 152 -4.77 8.68 16.22
N PRO A 153 -3.60 9.28 15.91
CA PRO A 153 -2.99 10.31 16.76
C PRO A 153 -3.84 11.57 16.94
N SER A 154 -4.58 11.96 15.90
CA SER A 154 -5.43 13.17 15.93
C SER A 154 -6.58 13.09 16.95
N THR A 155 -7.09 11.89 17.22
CA THR A 155 -8.18 11.64 18.17
C THR A 155 -7.72 10.89 19.42
N ARG A 156 -6.49 10.37 19.44
CA ARG A 156 -5.91 9.49 20.47
C ARG A 156 -6.77 8.24 20.72
N GLN A 157 -7.35 7.69 19.65
CA GLN A 157 -8.17 6.49 19.67
C GLN A 157 -7.40 5.27 19.14
N GLY A 158 -7.87 4.09 19.50
CA GLY A 158 -7.32 2.81 19.07
C GLY A 158 -6.41 2.12 20.11
N PRO A 159 -6.01 0.86 19.83
CA PRO A 159 -5.26 0.02 20.78
C PRO A 159 -3.93 0.62 21.24
N ALA A 160 -3.24 1.42 20.42
CA ALA A 160 -1.98 2.06 20.81
C ALA A 160 -2.12 3.05 21.99
N TYR A 161 -3.35 3.49 22.28
CA TYR A 161 -3.67 4.41 23.38
C TYR A 161 -4.34 3.73 24.58
N ARG A 162 -4.61 2.42 24.49
CA ARG A 162 -5.29 1.66 25.56
C ARG A 162 -4.32 0.71 26.25
N GLY A 163 -4.30 0.78 27.56
CA GLY A 163 -3.48 -0.11 28.38
C GLY A 163 -1.97 0.05 28.16
N THR A 164 -1.21 -1.03 28.36
CA THR A 164 0.26 -1.02 28.30
C THR A 164 0.85 -1.95 27.24
N THR A 165 0.03 -2.70 26.52
CA THR A 165 0.47 -3.72 25.55
C THR A 165 1.40 -3.15 24.48
N TRP A 166 1.09 -1.94 23.98
CA TRP A 166 1.83 -1.28 22.93
C TRP A 166 2.76 -0.16 23.40
N LYS A 167 2.93 -0.02 24.74
CA LYS A 167 3.86 0.97 25.28
C LYS A 167 5.29 0.66 24.82
N GLY A 168 5.95 1.66 24.19
CA GLY A 168 7.30 1.54 23.65
C GLY A 168 7.43 0.69 22.38
N LYS A 169 6.29 0.33 21.74
CA LYS A 169 6.27 -0.46 20.49
C LYS A 169 5.74 0.33 19.29
N THR A 170 5.31 1.55 19.49
CA THR A 170 4.99 2.51 18.43
C THR A 170 6.28 3.09 17.82
N CYS A 171 6.22 3.47 16.55
CA CYS A 171 7.38 4.06 15.86
C CYS A 171 7.86 5.35 16.54
N MET A 172 9.17 5.45 16.77
CA MET A 172 9.85 6.66 17.24
C MET A 172 10.31 7.49 16.04
N GLN A 173 9.83 8.71 15.93
CA GLN A 173 10.20 9.65 14.87
C GLN A 173 11.45 10.44 15.26
N TYR A 174 12.40 10.58 14.32
CA TYR A 174 13.47 11.54 14.41
C TYR A 174 13.13 12.79 13.60
N LYS A 175 12.94 13.90 14.29
CA LYS A 175 12.54 15.20 13.73
C LYS A 175 13.62 16.25 14.02
N PRO A 176 13.60 17.42 13.34
CA PRO A 176 14.52 18.52 13.66
C PRO A 176 14.50 18.94 15.14
N GLU A 177 13.35 18.89 15.77
CA GLU A 177 13.13 19.22 17.18
C GLU A 177 13.47 18.09 18.17
N GLY A 178 13.80 16.89 17.67
CA GLY A 178 14.17 15.72 18.49
C GLY A 178 13.34 14.48 18.26
N MET A 179 13.40 13.55 19.22
CA MET A 179 12.70 12.24 19.15
C MET A 179 11.27 12.38 19.63
N VAL A 180 10.31 11.93 18.83
CA VAL A 180 8.87 12.00 19.13
C VAL A 180 8.20 10.65 18.83
N ASP A 181 7.48 10.09 19.82
CA ASP A 181 6.64 8.90 19.54
C ASP A 181 5.53 9.27 18.56
N ILE A 182 5.36 8.49 17.49
CA ILE A 182 4.38 8.77 16.44
C ILE A 182 2.95 8.91 16.98
N LYS A 183 2.60 8.20 18.05
CA LYS A 183 1.28 8.32 18.69
C LYS A 183 1.03 9.69 19.36
N ASP A 184 2.08 10.45 19.62
CA ASP A 184 2.01 11.79 20.22
C ASP A 184 2.11 12.91 19.17
N ASP A 185 2.17 12.57 17.87
CA ASP A 185 2.16 13.50 16.76
C ASP A 185 0.78 13.54 16.07
N PRO A 186 -0.09 14.52 16.40
CA PRO A 186 -1.45 14.59 15.87
C PRO A 186 -1.53 14.88 14.37
N THR A 187 -0.40 15.17 13.71
CA THR A 187 -0.33 15.40 12.26
C THR A 187 -0.23 14.10 11.46
N LYS A 188 0.08 12.99 12.13
CA LYS A 188 0.19 11.67 11.48
C LYS A 188 -1.18 11.01 11.30
N VAL A 189 -1.33 10.31 10.17
CA VAL A 189 -2.57 9.58 9.85
C VAL A 189 -2.82 8.45 10.83
N ALA A 190 -1.76 7.75 11.24
CA ALA A 190 -1.88 6.60 12.13
C ALA A 190 -0.69 6.47 13.09
N ALA A 191 -0.95 5.90 14.26
CA ALA A 191 0.06 5.42 15.19
C ALA A 191 0.54 4.04 14.73
N PHE A 192 1.62 4.00 13.98
CA PHE A 192 2.22 2.76 13.51
C PHE A 192 2.97 2.06 14.65
N LEU A 193 2.78 0.76 14.76
CA LEU A 193 3.70 -0.10 15.48
C LEU A 193 5.00 -0.25 14.70
N ASN A 194 6.11 -0.43 15.41
CA ASN A 194 7.44 -0.57 14.81
C ASN A 194 7.59 -1.93 14.10
N PRO A 195 7.71 -1.98 12.76
CA PRO A 195 7.85 -3.23 12.01
C PRO A 195 9.14 -4.00 12.30
N VAL A 196 10.14 -3.39 12.93
CA VAL A 196 11.40 -4.06 13.29
C VAL A 196 11.21 -5.04 14.43
N LEU A 197 10.23 -4.81 15.31
CA LEU A 197 10.00 -5.64 16.49
C LEU A 197 9.39 -7.00 16.15
N PRO A 198 10.05 -8.12 16.54
CA PRO A 198 9.53 -9.47 16.24
C PRO A 198 8.13 -9.71 16.79
N GLU A 199 7.81 -9.19 17.98
CA GLU A 199 6.47 -9.32 18.57
C GLU A 199 5.39 -8.53 17.82
N VAL A 200 5.73 -7.42 17.19
CA VAL A 200 4.82 -6.66 16.31
C VAL A 200 4.53 -7.46 15.04
N GLN A 201 5.56 -8.03 14.42
CA GLN A 201 5.40 -8.89 13.24
C GLN A 201 4.57 -10.13 13.58
N GLU A 202 4.84 -10.79 14.72
CA GLU A 202 4.08 -11.98 15.12
C GLU A 202 2.61 -11.66 15.44
N PHE A 203 2.34 -10.51 16.06
CA PHE A 203 0.97 -10.03 16.25
C PHE A 203 0.26 -9.82 14.89
N ALA A 204 0.93 -9.21 13.91
CA ALA A 204 0.36 -9.04 12.57
C ALA A 204 0.10 -10.39 11.88
N LEU A 205 1.03 -11.33 11.94
CA LEU A 205 0.83 -12.68 11.42
C LEU A 205 -0.32 -13.41 12.12
N ARG A 206 -0.55 -13.16 13.42
CA ARG A 206 -1.62 -13.80 14.17
C ARG A 206 -3.01 -13.39 13.67
N PHE A 207 -3.27 -12.10 13.44
CA PHE A 207 -4.57 -11.70 12.91
C PHE A 207 -4.75 -12.09 11.42
N ILE A 208 -3.66 -12.10 10.64
CA ILE A 208 -3.70 -12.60 9.25
C ILE A 208 -4.09 -14.09 9.25
N ARG A 209 -3.43 -14.92 10.07
CA ARG A 209 -3.78 -16.35 10.22
C ARG A 209 -5.21 -16.55 10.66
N GLU A 210 -5.69 -15.78 11.63
CA GLU A 210 -7.08 -15.85 12.11
C GLU A 210 -8.07 -15.62 10.97
N ILE A 211 -7.89 -14.55 10.19
CA ILE A 211 -8.76 -14.23 9.05
C ILE A 211 -8.70 -15.33 7.99
N VAL A 212 -7.51 -15.75 7.58
CA VAL A 212 -7.33 -16.78 6.56
C VAL A 212 -7.90 -18.13 6.99
N THR A 213 -7.84 -18.46 8.28
CA THR A 213 -8.38 -19.73 8.81
C THR A 213 -9.90 -19.71 8.85
N ASN A 214 -10.50 -18.61 9.29
CA ASN A 214 -11.91 -18.57 9.67
C ASN A 214 -12.86 -18.14 8.54
N TYR A 215 -12.37 -17.49 7.47
CA TYR A 215 -13.20 -16.92 6.42
C TYR A 215 -12.83 -17.47 5.04
N ASP A 216 -13.81 -17.64 4.17
CA ASP A 216 -13.61 -18.11 2.79
C ASP A 216 -13.66 -16.94 1.81
N PHE A 217 -12.49 -16.60 1.22
CA PHE A 217 -12.29 -15.48 0.30
C PHE A 217 -11.18 -15.78 -0.71
N ASP A 218 -11.09 -14.99 -1.78
CA ASP A 218 -10.22 -15.27 -2.93
C ASP A 218 -8.80 -14.71 -2.77
N ALA A 219 -8.65 -13.58 -2.10
CA ALA A 219 -7.35 -12.93 -1.93
C ALA A 219 -7.23 -12.14 -0.62
N TYR A 220 -6.00 -11.97 -0.16
CA TYR A 220 -5.66 -11.15 1.01
C TYR A 220 -4.76 -9.99 0.59
N ALA A 221 -5.18 -8.75 0.84
CA ALA A 221 -4.41 -7.56 0.52
C ALA A 221 -3.71 -6.99 1.75
N LEU A 222 -2.42 -6.72 1.60
CA LEU A 222 -1.63 -5.99 2.58
C LEU A 222 -1.71 -4.49 2.27
N ASP A 223 -2.34 -3.73 3.15
CA ASP A 223 -2.32 -2.27 3.13
C ASP A 223 -1.53 -1.74 4.33
N TYR A 224 -0.92 -0.56 4.21
CA TYR A 224 -0.03 0.02 5.23
C TYR A 224 1.01 -0.98 5.79
N CYS A 225 1.41 -1.98 4.99
CA CYS A 225 2.48 -2.91 5.31
C CYS A 225 3.85 -2.24 5.06
N ARG A 226 4.16 -1.21 5.84
CA ARG A 226 5.29 -0.30 5.62
C ARG A 226 5.63 0.48 6.89
N PHE A 227 6.77 1.16 6.87
CA PHE A 227 7.04 2.23 7.82
C PHE A 227 6.18 3.47 7.49
N PRO A 228 5.88 4.33 8.48
CA PRO A 228 5.05 5.50 8.25
C PRO A 228 5.65 6.48 7.24
N ASP A 229 6.93 6.81 7.40
CA ASP A 229 7.69 7.72 6.53
C ASP A 229 9.20 7.64 6.82
N TYR A 230 9.98 8.57 6.26
CA TYR A 230 11.43 8.63 6.47
C TYR A 230 11.85 8.97 7.92
N GLN A 231 10.97 9.56 8.73
CA GLN A 231 11.27 9.96 10.10
C GLN A 231 11.23 8.78 11.08
N SER A 232 10.73 7.61 10.68
CA SER A 232 10.53 6.44 11.54
C SER A 232 11.13 5.16 10.95
N ASP A 233 11.56 4.18 11.74
CA ASP A 233 11.61 4.16 13.19
C ASP A 233 13.05 4.34 13.67
N PHE A 234 13.26 5.24 14.63
CA PHE A 234 14.57 5.51 15.21
C PHE A 234 14.64 5.16 16.71
N SER A 235 13.89 4.14 17.14
CA SER A 235 14.00 3.59 18.49
C SER A 235 15.34 2.87 18.70
N GLU A 236 15.70 2.61 19.97
CA GLU A 236 16.89 1.82 20.30
C GLU A 236 16.82 0.41 19.70
N ALA A 237 15.63 -0.23 19.71
CA ALA A 237 15.45 -1.55 19.09
C ALA A 237 15.76 -1.54 17.58
N SER A 238 15.42 -0.47 16.87
CA SER A 238 15.77 -0.33 15.45
C SER A 238 17.26 -0.07 15.24
N LYS A 239 17.91 0.65 16.15
CA LYS A 239 19.37 0.81 16.15
C LYS A 239 20.07 -0.55 16.30
N GLU A 240 19.71 -1.32 17.33
CA GLU A 240 20.31 -2.63 17.60
C GLU A 240 20.12 -3.61 16.42
N ALA A 241 18.92 -3.62 15.83
CA ALA A 241 18.64 -4.44 14.64
C ALA A 241 19.44 -3.98 13.42
N PHE A 242 19.62 -2.68 13.25
CA PHE A 242 20.41 -2.12 12.16
C PHE A 242 21.91 -2.41 12.33
N GLU A 243 22.47 -2.27 13.53
CA GLU A 243 23.85 -2.64 13.86
C GLU A 243 24.13 -4.11 13.54
N LYS A 244 23.19 -4.99 13.87
CA LYS A 244 23.26 -6.40 13.50
C LYS A 244 23.23 -6.60 11.99
N TYR A 245 22.42 -5.83 11.27
CA TYR A 245 22.29 -5.91 9.82
C TYR A 245 23.58 -5.50 9.10
N ILE A 246 24.21 -4.42 9.52
CA ILE A 246 25.46 -3.93 8.93
C ILE A 246 26.71 -4.64 9.46
N GLY A 247 26.58 -5.48 10.50
CA GLY A 247 27.71 -6.17 11.13
C GLY A 247 28.67 -5.24 11.86
N GLY A 248 28.21 -4.11 12.37
CA GLY A 248 29.03 -3.08 13.02
C GLY A 248 28.22 -2.18 13.94
N LEU A 249 28.91 -1.32 14.69
CA LEU A 249 28.28 -0.36 15.60
C LEU A 249 28.03 0.99 14.91
N VAL A 250 26.95 1.64 15.29
CA VAL A 250 26.63 3.03 14.92
C VAL A 250 27.14 3.96 16.01
N GLU A 251 28.13 4.78 15.70
CA GLU A 251 28.81 5.63 16.67
C GLU A 251 27.91 6.79 17.14
N THR A 252 27.17 7.39 16.21
CA THR A 252 26.28 8.52 16.48
C THR A 252 24.87 8.19 16.00
N TRP A 253 23.96 7.90 16.92
CA TRP A 253 22.57 7.59 16.58
C TRP A 253 21.63 8.76 16.85
N PRO A 254 20.78 9.13 15.89
CA PRO A 254 20.65 8.66 14.50
C PRO A 254 21.55 9.40 13.49
N GLY A 255 22.50 10.20 13.93
CA GLY A 255 23.33 11.09 13.11
C GLY A 255 24.12 10.39 11.99
N ASP A 256 24.58 9.15 12.22
CA ASP A 256 25.26 8.35 11.19
C ASP A 256 24.31 7.89 10.07
N VAL A 257 22.98 7.98 10.29
CA VAL A 257 21.99 7.78 9.22
C VAL A 257 21.75 9.11 8.49
N PHE A 258 21.30 10.14 9.19
CA PHE A 258 21.22 11.51 8.71
C PHE A 258 21.09 12.50 9.87
N THR A 259 21.37 13.75 9.59
CA THR A 259 21.06 14.87 10.47
C THR A 259 20.15 15.86 9.74
N TYR A 260 19.70 16.90 10.43
CA TYR A 260 19.02 18.04 9.83
C TYR A 260 19.93 19.26 9.80
N ASN A 261 19.94 19.99 8.68
CA ASN A 261 20.58 21.29 8.60
C ASN A 261 19.70 22.40 9.23
N ALA A 262 20.18 23.61 9.23
CA ALA A 262 19.44 24.77 9.77
C ALA A 262 18.11 25.06 9.05
N SER A 263 17.95 24.58 7.81
CA SER A 263 16.71 24.70 7.02
C SER A 263 15.75 23.51 7.23
N GLY A 264 16.11 22.54 8.10
CA GLY A 264 15.31 21.32 8.32
C GLY A 264 15.44 20.27 7.23
N GLU A 265 16.43 20.40 6.33
CA GLU A 265 16.68 19.41 5.28
C GLU A 265 17.59 18.30 5.79
N ARG A 266 17.40 17.08 5.27
CA ARG A 266 18.22 15.92 5.64
C ARG A 266 19.62 16.04 5.04
N VAL A 267 20.63 15.86 5.89
CA VAL A 267 22.03 15.73 5.52
C VAL A 267 22.42 14.27 5.71
N PRO A 268 22.71 13.52 4.63
CA PRO A 268 23.09 12.11 4.70
C PRO A 268 24.28 11.86 5.61
N GLY A 269 24.18 10.84 6.47
CA GLY A 269 25.26 10.32 7.30
C GLY A 269 25.98 9.15 6.63
N LYS A 270 26.90 8.53 7.36
CA LYS A 270 27.77 7.43 6.91
C LYS A 270 26.97 6.22 6.41
N TYR A 271 25.84 5.91 7.04
CA TYR A 271 25.01 4.75 6.75
C TYR A 271 23.67 5.10 6.11
N TYR A 272 23.58 6.24 5.42
CA TYR A 272 22.31 6.70 4.84
C TYR A 272 21.66 5.71 3.90
N LYS A 273 22.45 5.10 3.00
CA LYS A 273 21.93 4.16 2.00
C LYS A 273 21.59 2.79 2.61
N GLU A 274 22.43 2.30 3.49
CA GLU A 274 22.26 1.01 4.19
C GLU A 274 21.03 1.04 5.10
N TRP A 275 20.67 2.20 5.65
CA TRP A 275 19.46 2.38 6.44
C TRP A 275 18.19 2.14 5.63
N TRP A 276 18.11 2.69 4.43
CA TRP A 276 16.93 2.47 3.57
C TRP A 276 16.88 1.04 3.05
N GLU A 277 18.00 0.43 2.76
CA GLU A 277 18.11 -0.98 2.42
C GLU A 277 17.59 -1.85 3.58
N PHE A 278 18.09 -1.63 4.80
CA PHE A 278 17.66 -2.35 6.01
C PHE A 278 16.15 -2.27 6.21
N ARG A 279 15.56 -1.09 6.17
CA ARG A 279 14.11 -0.90 6.37
C ARG A 279 13.31 -1.63 5.29
N SER A 280 13.75 -1.56 4.05
CA SER A 280 13.09 -2.27 2.94
C SER A 280 13.25 -3.78 3.07
N MET A 281 14.36 -4.28 3.63
CA MET A 281 14.55 -5.70 3.92
C MET A 281 13.60 -6.19 5.03
N ILE A 282 13.35 -5.40 6.07
CA ILE A 282 12.36 -5.73 7.11
C ILE A 282 10.97 -5.97 6.50
N ILE A 283 10.53 -5.10 5.58
CA ILE A 283 9.24 -5.28 4.92
C ILE A 283 9.26 -6.46 3.95
N HIS A 284 10.33 -6.62 3.16
CA HIS A 284 10.52 -7.78 2.28
C HIS A 284 10.37 -9.11 3.05
N ASP A 285 11.10 -9.26 4.16
CA ASP A 285 11.09 -10.49 4.95
C ASP A 285 9.72 -10.74 5.60
N PHE A 286 9.05 -9.67 6.03
CA PHE A 286 7.70 -9.78 6.57
C PHE A 286 6.69 -10.23 5.49
N VAL A 287 6.73 -9.67 4.29
CA VAL A 287 5.87 -10.09 3.16
C VAL A 287 6.10 -11.55 2.81
N ALA A 288 7.36 -12.01 2.78
CA ALA A 288 7.70 -13.41 2.55
C ALA A 288 7.12 -14.34 3.64
N ARG A 289 7.15 -13.91 4.92
CA ARG A 289 6.53 -14.66 6.03
C ARG A 289 5.01 -14.72 5.86
N VAL A 290 4.36 -13.61 5.53
CA VAL A 290 2.92 -13.57 5.28
C VAL A 290 2.53 -14.54 4.15
N ARG A 291 3.26 -14.51 3.02
CA ARG A 291 3.03 -15.46 1.92
C ARG A 291 3.09 -16.91 2.41
N LYS A 292 4.14 -17.25 3.15
CA LYS A 292 4.34 -18.60 3.69
C LYS A 292 3.17 -19.03 4.57
N GLU A 293 2.71 -18.16 5.47
CA GLU A 293 1.59 -18.44 6.38
C GLU A 293 0.26 -18.65 5.61
N ILE A 294 -0.07 -17.73 4.70
CA ILE A 294 -1.30 -17.84 3.90
C ILE A 294 -1.30 -19.13 3.08
N LYS A 295 -0.21 -19.41 2.36
CA LYS A 295 -0.13 -20.60 1.50
C LYS A 295 -0.10 -21.92 2.27
N ALA A 296 0.35 -21.89 3.52
CA ALA A 296 0.28 -23.07 4.40
C ALA A 296 -1.15 -23.39 4.89
N ILE A 297 -2.01 -22.36 5.03
CA ILE A 297 -3.39 -22.51 5.51
C ILE A 297 -4.33 -22.72 4.31
N LYS A 298 -4.29 -21.83 3.32
CA LYS A 298 -5.13 -21.86 2.10
C LYS A 298 -4.26 -21.58 0.87
N PRO A 299 -3.76 -22.61 0.18
CA PRO A 299 -2.83 -22.45 -0.97
C PRO A 299 -3.41 -21.61 -2.11
N ASP A 300 -4.73 -21.62 -2.31
CA ASP A 300 -5.41 -20.95 -3.41
C ASP A 300 -5.68 -19.46 -3.13
N VAL A 301 -5.65 -19.02 -1.87
CA VAL A 301 -5.81 -17.61 -1.53
C VAL A 301 -4.63 -16.81 -2.07
N LYS A 302 -4.90 -15.82 -2.92
CA LYS A 302 -3.87 -14.94 -3.50
C LYS A 302 -3.36 -13.94 -2.46
N LEU A 303 -2.05 -13.67 -2.46
CA LEU A 303 -1.47 -12.56 -1.71
C LEU A 303 -1.39 -11.33 -2.60
N GLU A 304 -2.07 -10.26 -2.20
CA GLU A 304 -2.08 -8.97 -2.86
C GLU A 304 -1.37 -7.92 -1.99
N TYR A 305 -0.84 -6.89 -2.61
CA TYR A 305 -0.16 -5.78 -1.92
C TYR A 305 -0.46 -4.48 -2.64
N TRP A 306 -0.89 -3.45 -1.91
CA TRP A 306 -1.07 -2.13 -2.46
C TRP A 306 0.13 -1.23 -2.17
N ALA A 307 0.68 -0.58 -3.18
CA ALA A 307 1.62 0.53 -3.04
C ALA A 307 1.55 1.50 -4.22
N ALA A 308 1.97 2.73 -3.97
CA ALA A 308 1.98 3.79 -4.96
C ALA A 308 2.97 3.54 -6.11
N SER A 309 2.66 4.06 -7.29
CA SER A 309 3.50 3.91 -8.49
C SER A 309 4.81 4.73 -8.46
N TRP A 310 4.93 5.75 -7.60
CA TRP A 310 6.13 6.61 -7.46
C TRP A 310 7.23 5.94 -6.63
N TRP A 311 7.73 4.83 -7.11
CA TRP A 311 8.69 3.94 -6.46
C TRP A 311 9.91 4.67 -5.86
N GLY A 312 10.46 5.67 -6.59
CA GLY A 312 11.65 6.40 -6.16
C GLY A 312 11.51 7.20 -4.86
N ALA A 313 10.29 7.37 -4.31
CA ALA A 313 10.03 7.97 -3.01
C ALA A 313 9.73 6.93 -1.92
N LEU A 314 9.37 5.70 -2.30
CA LEU A 314 8.87 4.68 -1.36
C LEU A 314 9.97 4.03 -0.50
N TYR A 315 11.25 4.24 -0.82
CA TYR A 315 12.34 3.85 0.08
C TYR A 315 12.14 4.46 1.48
N ALA A 316 11.57 5.67 1.55
CA ALA A 316 11.25 6.35 2.79
C ALA A 316 10.20 5.62 3.65
N ASN A 317 9.46 4.70 3.06
CA ASN A 317 8.47 3.84 3.72
C ASN A 317 8.93 2.38 3.84
N GLY A 318 10.11 2.04 3.33
CA GLY A 318 10.60 0.66 3.27
C GLY A 318 9.85 -0.21 2.26
N GLN A 319 9.19 0.38 1.26
CA GLN A 319 8.45 -0.34 0.23
C GLN A 319 9.29 -0.46 -1.04
N ASN A 320 9.76 -1.65 -1.35
CA ASN A 320 10.40 -1.97 -2.61
C ASN A 320 9.59 -3.05 -3.35
N TRP A 321 8.53 -2.62 -4.05
CA TRP A 321 7.68 -3.51 -4.83
C TRP A 321 8.28 -3.97 -6.17
N ALA A 322 9.53 -3.61 -6.46
CA ALA A 322 10.22 -4.08 -7.66
C ALA A 322 10.60 -5.57 -7.57
N SER A 323 10.88 -6.19 -8.70
CA SER A 323 11.53 -7.50 -8.74
C SER A 323 12.96 -7.42 -8.20
N LYS A 324 13.44 -8.48 -7.54
CA LYS A 324 14.86 -8.62 -7.18
C LYS A 324 15.81 -8.58 -8.39
N ALA A 325 15.30 -8.86 -9.59
CA ALA A 325 16.07 -8.76 -10.83
C ALA A 325 16.26 -7.31 -11.31
N PHE A 326 15.40 -6.38 -10.90
CA PHE A 326 15.54 -4.96 -11.25
C PHE A 326 16.76 -4.34 -10.57
N ARG A 327 17.57 -3.62 -11.35
CA ARG A 327 18.81 -2.98 -10.90
C ARG A 327 18.68 -1.46 -10.93
N PRO A 328 18.29 -0.79 -9.82
CA PRO A 328 18.02 0.64 -9.82
C PRO A 328 19.21 1.50 -10.29
N LEU A 329 20.42 1.14 -9.89
CA LEU A 329 21.62 1.92 -10.20
C LEU A 329 22.13 1.79 -11.64
N THR A 330 21.53 0.90 -12.43
CA THR A 330 21.83 0.74 -13.87
C THR A 330 20.64 1.05 -14.77
N ASP A 331 19.49 1.41 -14.16
CA ASP A 331 18.29 1.82 -14.88
C ASP A 331 18.46 3.21 -15.54
N GLN A 332 17.63 3.53 -16.51
CA GLN A 332 17.62 4.85 -17.15
C GLN A 332 17.35 6.00 -16.16
N ASP A 333 16.65 5.71 -15.05
CA ASP A 333 16.33 6.67 -13.98
C ASP A 333 17.34 6.61 -12.80
N ALA A 334 18.47 5.91 -12.96
CA ALA A 334 19.48 5.71 -11.90
C ALA A 334 19.94 7.03 -11.26
N TRP A 335 19.98 8.13 -12.04
CA TRP A 335 20.33 9.45 -11.54
C TRP A 335 19.45 9.92 -10.37
N SER A 336 18.17 9.51 -10.35
CA SER A 336 17.23 9.85 -9.28
C SER A 336 17.35 8.95 -8.06
N PHE A 337 18.05 7.80 -8.18
CA PHE A 337 18.20 6.82 -7.11
C PHE A 337 19.57 6.88 -6.42
N ASN A 338 20.59 7.40 -7.10
CA ASN A 338 21.98 7.39 -6.64
C ASN A 338 22.21 8.00 -5.26
N SER A 339 21.40 8.98 -4.85
CA SER A 339 21.56 9.69 -3.57
C SER A 339 21.18 8.81 -2.36
N TRP A 340 20.26 7.85 -2.53
CA TRP A 340 19.73 7.06 -1.42
C TRP A 340 19.83 5.54 -1.62
N CYS A 341 19.94 5.05 -2.85
CA CYS A 341 19.97 3.62 -3.15
C CYS A 341 21.38 3.05 -2.91
N SER A 342 21.47 1.95 -2.17
CA SER A 342 22.70 1.14 -2.02
C SER A 342 22.86 0.18 -3.20
N ILE A 343 24.05 -0.39 -3.34
CA ILE A 343 24.32 -1.38 -4.38
C ILE A 343 23.46 -2.65 -4.21
N ASN A 344 23.08 -2.99 -2.98
CA ASN A 344 22.32 -4.18 -2.65
C ASN A 344 20.81 -3.92 -2.51
N TYR A 345 20.35 -2.68 -2.65
CA TYR A 345 18.94 -2.32 -2.45
C TYR A 345 17.97 -3.19 -3.26
N HIS A 346 18.38 -3.66 -4.46
CA HIS A 346 17.56 -4.55 -5.27
C HIS A 346 17.19 -5.88 -4.58
N GLN A 347 18.00 -6.36 -3.61
CA GLN A 347 17.72 -7.58 -2.85
C GLN A 347 16.46 -7.47 -1.98
N THR A 348 16.03 -6.25 -1.67
CA THR A 348 14.85 -5.97 -0.86
C THR A 348 13.55 -5.96 -1.66
N GLY A 349 13.61 -6.16 -2.97
CA GLY A 349 12.44 -6.25 -3.84
C GLY A 349 11.55 -7.43 -3.46
N PHE A 350 10.22 -7.21 -3.36
CA PHE A 350 9.29 -8.25 -2.92
C PHE A 350 8.23 -8.65 -3.97
N ALA A 351 8.35 -8.19 -5.22
CA ALA A 351 7.39 -8.56 -6.27
C ALA A 351 7.19 -10.09 -6.39
N ASP A 352 8.28 -10.84 -6.31
CA ASP A 352 8.27 -12.32 -6.44
C ASP A 352 7.57 -13.02 -5.26
N GLN A 353 7.23 -12.29 -4.21
CA GLN A 353 6.45 -12.79 -3.07
C GLN A 353 4.94 -12.59 -3.26
N LEU A 354 4.52 -11.85 -4.27
CA LEU A 354 3.11 -11.51 -4.51
C LEU A 354 2.50 -12.41 -5.59
N ASP A 355 1.20 -12.67 -5.47
CA ASP A 355 0.42 -13.22 -6.57
C ASP A 355 -0.11 -12.06 -7.45
N THR A 356 -0.49 -10.93 -6.83
CA THR A 356 -0.93 -9.72 -7.53
C THR A 356 -0.42 -8.46 -6.83
N PHE A 357 0.09 -7.52 -7.60
CA PHE A 357 0.45 -6.19 -7.13
C PHE A 357 -0.61 -5.16 -7.54
N LEU A 358 -1.18 -4.45 -6.56
CA LEU A 358 -2.14 -3.36 -6.78
C LEU A 358 -1.35 -2.05 -6.90
N LEU A 359 -1.04 -1.68 -8.15
CA LEU A 359 -0.22 -0.52 -8.47
C LEU A 359 -1.02 0.77 -8.32
N GLY A 360 -0.72 1.57 -7.30
CA GLY A 360 -1.38 2.84 -7.00
C GLY A 360 -1.07 3.94 -8.01
N THR A 361 -1.75 3.97 -9.14
CA THR A 361 -1.67 5.03 -10.14
C THR A 361 -2.67 6.16 -9.86
N TYR A 362 -2.62 6.70 -8.62
CA TYR A 362 -3.47 7.84 -8.20
C TYR A 362 -2.91 9.14 -8.76
N LEU A 363 -3.02 9.30 -10.07
CA LEU A 363 -2.37 10.35 -10.85
C LEU A 363 -3.42 11.14 -11.64
N PRO A 364 -3.24 12.46 -11.83
CA PRO A 364 -4.30 13.33 -12.35
C PRO A 364 -4.53 13.20 -13.85
N ARG A 365 -3.65 12.53 -14.58
CA ARG A 365 -3.75 12.36 -16.06
C ARG A 365 -3.70 10.89 -16.45
N VAL A 366 -4.41 10.52 -17.49
CA VAL A 366 -4.37 9.15 -18.02
C VAL A 366 -3.12 8.95 -18.88
N TYR A 367 -2.89 9.84 -19.82
CA TYR A 367 -1.83 9.74 -20.82
C TYR A 367 -0.65 10.67 -20.53
N GLY A 368 0.52 10.29 -21.03
CA GLY A 368 1.78 11.01 -20.94
C GLY A 368 2.92 10.07 -20.58
N PRO A 369 3.55 9.38 -21.57
CA PRO A 369 4.58 8.37 -21.29
C PRO A 369 5.81 8.92 -20.56
N ASP A 370 6.08 10.23 -20.70
CA ASP A 370 7.18 10.93 -20.03
C ASP A 370 6.69 11.86 -18.90
N ASP A 371 5.39 11.84 -18.59
CA ASP A 371 4.79 12.67 -17.56
C ASP A 371 4.64 11.90 -16.25
N GLY A 372 5.48 12.21 -15.28
CA GLY A 372 5.49 11.58 -13.95
C GLY A 372 4.15 11.60 -13.21
N GLU A 373 3.19 12.43 -13.64
CA GLU A 373 1.85 12.55 -13.08
C GLU A 373 0.77 11.89 -13.96
N SER A 374 1.15 10.95 -14.86
CA SER A 374 0.21 10.17 -15.67
C SER A 374 0.16 8.70 -15.28
N ILE A 375 -1.01 8.09 -15.46
CA ILE A 375 -1.22 6.64 -15.28
C ILE A 375 -0.32 5.86 -16.24
N GLU A 376 -0.20 6.32 -17.50
CA GLU A 376 0.66 5.70 -18.51
C GLU A 376 2.12 5.62 -18.06
N TYR A 377 2.68 6.71 -17.53
CA TYR A 377 4.04 6.71 -16.98
C TYR A 377 4.18 5.73 -15.79
N GLY A 378 3.19 5.71 -14.90
CA GLY A 378 3.16 4.77 -13.75
C GLY A 378 3.17 3.32 -14.20
N ILE A 379 2.38 2.95 -15.21
CA ILE A 379 2.31 1.61 -15.78
C ILE A 379 3.62 1.26 -16.50
N ASN A 380 4.16 2.14 -17.35
CA ASN A 380 5.44 1.91 -18.06
C ASN A 380 6.59 1.68 -17.07
N ARG A 381 6.60 2.42 -15.95
CA ARG A 381 7.56 2.21 -14.86
C ARG A 381 7.38 0.85 -14.20
N ALA A 382 6.13 0.45 -13.91
CA ALA A 382 5.86 -0.83 -13.27
C ALA A 382 6.27 -2.00 -14.16
N GLU A 383 6.01 -1.99 -15.45
CA GLU A 383 6.46 -3.00 -16.39
C GLU A 383 7.99 -3.18 -16.32
N ARG A 384 8.72 -2.07 -16.29
CA ARG A 384 10.18 -2.06 -16.23
C ARG A 384 10.74 -2.55 -14.90
N PHE A 385 10.06 -2.28 -13.79
CA PHE A 385 10.54 -2.62 -12.44
C PHE A 385 10.09 -4.00 -11.97
N LEU A 386 8.89 -4.43 -12.34
CA LEU A 386 8.36 -5.73 -11.97
C LEU A 386 9.01 -6.87 -12.76
N LEU A 387 9.40 -6.67 -14.01
CA LEU A 387 10.02 -7.69 -14.87
C LEU A 387 9.22 -9.00 -14.90
N ASN A 388 7.90 -8.93 -14.90
CA ASN A 388 6.96 -10.05 -14.86
C ASN A 388 7.07 -10.94 -13.60
N ALA A 389 7.63 -10.45 -12.49
CA ALA A 389 7.75 -11.22 -11.24
C ALA A 389 6.40 -11.54 -10.59
N CYS A 390 5.37 -10.72 -10.82
CA CYS A 390 4.00 -10.98 -10.42
C CYS A 390 3.00 -10.35 -11.39
N THR A 391 1.75 -10.78 -11.33
CA THR A 391 0.63 -10.07 -11.95
C THR A 391 0.43 -8.71 -11.30
N TYR A 392 -0.03 -7.68 -12.05
CA TYR A 392 -0.35 -6.38 -11.46
C TYR A 392 -1.59 -5.75 -12.09
N TYR A 393 -2.31 -4.98 -11.28
CA TYR A 393 -3.47 -4.19 -11.69
C TYR A 393 -3.17 -2.71 -11.46
N ALA A 394 -3.46 -1.87 -12.43
CA ALA A 394 -3.45 -0.44 -12.20
C ALA A 394 -4.65 -0.03 -11.34
N THR A 395 -4.42 0.88 -10.41
CA THR A 395 -5.46 1.33 -9.48
C THR A 395 -5.70 2.81 -9.63
N VAL A 396 -6.95 3.22 -9.76
CA VAL A 396 -7.34 4.61 -10.02
C VAL A 396 -8.01 5.24 -8.82
N ASP A 397 -7.74 6.53 -8.58
CA ASP A 397 -8.36 7.33 -7.52
C ASP A 397 -9.56 8.12 -8.09
N CYS A 398 -10.71 7.96 -7.44
CA CYS A 398 -11.95 8.63 -7.79
C CYS A 398 -12.21 9.91 -6.99
N SER A 399 -11.25 10.41 -6.22
CA SER A 399 -11.42 11.58 -5.34
C SER A 399 -11.66 12.89 -6.10
N GLN A 400 -11.19 13.00 -7.34
CA GLN A 400 -11.31 14.18 -8.18
C GLN A 400 -12.50 14.06 -9.15
N LYS A 401 -13.56 14.83 -8.93
CA LYS A 401 -14.77 14.80 -9.77
C LYS A 401 -14.50 15.11 -11.25
N THR A 402 -13.47 15.90 -11.55
CA THR A 402 -13.09 16.30 -12.92
C THR A 402 -12.17 15.31 -13.61
N PHE A 403 -11.78 14.23 -12.95
CA PHE A 403 -10.94 13.19 -13.51
C PHE A 403 -11.71 12.36 -14.54
N ASP A 404 -11.07 12.05 -15.67
CA ASP A 404 -11.66 11.21 -16.71
C ASP A 404 -11.59 9.73 -16.32
N ILE A 405 -12.51 9.33 -15.45
CA ILE A 405 -12.55 7.98 -14.91
C ILE A 405 -12.94 6.94 -15.95
N GLU A 406 -13.72 7.30 -16.97
CA GLU A 406 -14.08 6.41 -18.07
C GLU A 406 -12.84 5.99 -18.86
N GLU A 407 -12.04 6.97 -19.29
CA GLU A 407 -10.80 6.73 -20.03
C GLU A 407 -9.76 6.01 -19.15
N ALA A 408 -9.66 6.37 -17.89
CA ALA A 408 -8.75 5.73 -16.95
C ALA A 408 -9.06 4.24 -16.75
N CYS A 409 -10.33 3.88 -16.54
CA CYS A 409 -10.75 2.48 -16.40
C CYS A 409 -10.45 1.67 -17.67
N TYR A 410 -10.80 2.21 -18.83
CA TYR A 410 -10.50 1.58 -20.11
C TYR A 410 -9.00 1.37 -20.30
N TYR A 411 -8.20 2.41 -20.10
CA TYR A 411 -6.75 2.35 -20.29
C TYR A 411 -6.07 1.37 -19.34
N CYS A 412 -6.43 1.37 -18.06
CA CYS A 412 -5.90 0.43 -17.09
C CYS A 412 -6.22 -1.03 -17.47
N LEU A 413 -7.46 -1.32 -17.86
CA LEU A 413 -7.85 -2.65 -18.33
C LEU A 413 -7.12 -3.04 -19.63
N LYS A 414 -6.88 -2.10 -20.54
CA LYS A 414 -6.13 -2.37 -21.76
C LYS A 414 -4.66 -2.73 -21.51
N ARG A 415 -4.03 -2.06 -20.54
CA ARG A 415 -2.58 -2.11 -20.33
C ARG A 415 -2.14 -3.10 -19.26
N THR A 416 -3.01 -3.49 -18.33
CA THR A 416 -2.64 -4.35 -17.18
C THR A 416 -3.55 -5.57 -17.07
N ALA A 417 -3.24 -6.48 -16.15
CA ALA A 417 -4.01 -7.69 -15.96
C ALA A 417 -5.38 -7.47 -15.27
N GLY A 418 -5.65 -6.28 -14.75
CA GLY A 418 -6.91 -5.94 -14.09
C GLY A 418 -6.99 -4.47 -13.71
N LEU A 419 -8.08 -4.10 -13.08
CA LEU A 419 -8.39 -2.74 -12.62
C LEU A 419 -8.80 -2.77 -11.15
N MET A 420 -8.32 -1.82 -10.36
CA MET A 420 -8.90 -1.51 -9.06
C MET A 420 -9.32 -0.05 -8.99
N VAL A 421 -10.53 0.22 -8.52
CA VAL A 421 -11.06 1.57 -8.30
C VAL A 421 -11.07 1.87 -6.80
N PHE A 422 -10.38 2.92 -6.40
CA PHE A 422 -10.33 3.44 -5.04
C PHE A 422 -11.07 4.78 -4.98
N ASP A 423 -12.08 4.95 -4.20
CA ASP A 423 -12.85 3.96 -3.48
C ASP A 423 -14.35 4.21 -3.72
N ILE A 424 -15.20 3.32 -3.22
CA ILE A 424 -16.65 3.41 -3.41
C ILE A 424 -17.25 4.74 -2.87
N VAL A 425 -16.67 5.36 -1.81
CA VAL A 425 -17.18 6.62 -1.30
C VAL A 425 -17.01 7.74 -2.33
N HIS A 426 -15.90 7.76 -3.02
CA HIS A 426 -15.62 8.72 -4.08
C HIS A 426 -16.50 8.46 -5.32
N VAL A 427 -16.68 7.20 -5.69
CA VAL A 427 -17.59 6.81 -6.77
C VAL A 427 -19.02 7.33 -6.51
N ILE A 428 -19.51 7.15 -5.28
CA ILE A 428 -20.84 7.62 -4.87
C ILE A 428 -20.90 9.16 -4.84
N ASN A 429 -19.96 9.80 -4.15
CA ASN A 429 -19.97 11.25 -3.94
C ASN A 429 -19.81 12.06 -5.23
N ASN A 430 -19.07 11.51 -6.19
CA ASN A 430 -18.80 12.13 -7.49
C ASN A 430 -19.71 11.62 -8.61
N ASP A 431 -20.64 10.69 -8.30
CA ASP A 431 -21.58 10.05 -9.25
C ASP A 431 -20.87 9.44 -10.47
N MET A 432 -19.86 8.62 -10.22
CA MET A 432 -18.99 8.06 -11.27
C MET A 432 -19.43 6.68 -11.81
N TRP A 433 -20.49 6.09 -11.28
CA TRP A 433 -20.93 4.73 -11.64
C TRP A 433 -21.08 4.51 -13.15
N ALA A 434 -21.79 5.41 -13.81
CA ALA A 434 -22.06 5.30 -15.26
C ALA A 434 -20.79 5.48 -16.09
N ALA A 435 -19.88 6.37 -15.71
CA ALA A 435 -18.63 6.58 -16.41
C ALA A 435 -17.68 5.38 -16.28
N ILE A 436 -17.57 4.82 -15.07
CA ILE A 436 -16.80 3.58 -14.83
C ILE A 436 -17.34 2.44 -15.69
N LYS A 437 -18.67 2.27 -15.69
CA LYS A 437 -19.31 1.23 -16.50
C LYS A 437 -18.99 1.39 -18.00
N ARG A 438 -19.06 2.59 -18.55
CA ARG A 438 -18.72 2.83 -19.97
C ARG A 438 -17.27 2.48 -20.28
N GLY A 439 -16.32 2.82 -19.38
CA GLY A 439 -14.92 2.46 -19.56
C GLY A 439 -14.70 0.93 -19.55
N ILE A 440 -15.38 0.22 -18.67
CA ILE A 440 -15.37 -1.25 -18.61
C ILE A 440 -16.02 -1.86 -19.87
N ASP A 441 -17.24 -1.44 -20.22
CA ASP A 441 -17.99 -1.96 -21.38
C ASP A 441 -17.20 -1.74 -22.69
N ARG A 442 -16.53 -0.59 -22.84
CA ARG A 442 -15.68 -0.28 -24.00
C ARG A 442 -14.52 -1.27 -24.11
N TYR A 443 -13.83 -1.56 -22.99
CA TYR A 443 -12.76 -2.54 -22.97
C TYR A 443 -13.28 -3.95 -23.33
N GLU A 444 -14.39 -4.38 -22.74
CA GLU A 444 -14.97 -5.71 -22.98
C GLU A 444 -15.44 -5.88 -24.43
N ALA A 445 -16.01 -4.83 -25.01
CA ALA A 445 -16.42 -4.84 -26.41
C ALA A 445 -15.21 -4.95 -27.38
N GLU A 446 -14.10 -4.28 -27.09
CA GLU A 446 -12.86 -4.38 -27.87
C GLU A 446 -12.24 -5.79 -27.72
N ALA A 447 -12.11 -6.29 -26.49
CA ALA A 447 -11.54 -7.61 -26.21
C ALA A 447 -12.35 -8.77 -26.79
N ALA A 448 -13.65 -8.60 -26.98
CA ALA A 448 -14.51 -9.61 -27.65
C ALA A 448 -14.31 -9.68 -29.17
N THR A 449 -13.61 -8.71 -29.77
CA THR A 449 -13.35 -8.64 -31.22
C THR A 449 -11.92 -9.02 -31.61
N GLU A 450 -11.02 -9.15 -30.64
CA GLU A 450 -9.65 -9.65 -30.78
C GLU A 450 -9.57 -11.18 -30.60
#